data_828993522bbd36d1cf1e20c4500f6b75
#
_entry.id   828993522bbd36d1cf1e20c4500f6b75
#
_cell.length_a   1.000
_cell.length_b   1.000
_cell.length_c   1.000
_cell.angle_alpha   90.00
_cell.angle_beta   90.00
_cell.angle_gamma   90.00
#
_symmetry.space_group_name_H-M   'P 1'
#
loop_
_entity.id
_entity.type
_entity.pdbx_description
1 polymer ?
#
loop_
_entity_poly.entity_id
_entity_poly.type
_entity_poly.pdbx_seq_one_letter_code
_entity_poly.pdbx_strand_id
1 'polypeptide(L)'
;MIYDTLNTWGGPSDYLIDLALHSAQEAWHTELPDLSRRVDSDSNDFTRIWPGEHYRLLAALVKLLQPKRVVEVGTFRGLSALALKKFLPVAGKITTFDIVPWESVSDTFLRPEDFEDDRLQQQIGDLSDAAVFDLHRSLIQETELLFVDGPKDGGFERKLLRQLETVDFHKPLLLVMDDIRFWNMLAIWHEIARPKLDLTSFGHWSGTGLVEWRAPRG
;
A
#
# COMPACT_ATOMS: atom_id res chain seq x y z
N MET A 1 -25.80 -1.27 8.07
CA MET A 1 -24.65 -2.21 7.90
C MET A 1 -25.17 -3.37 7.06
N ILE A 2 -24.74 -3.49 5.81
CA ILE A 2 -25.12 -4.63 4.96
C ILE A 2 -24.15 -5.74 5.32
N TYR A 3 -24.63 -6.74 6.04
CA TYR A 3 -23.87 -7.95 6.29
C TYR A 3 -23.76 -8.72 4.97
N ASP A 4 -22.56 -8.84 4.42
CA ASP A 4 -22.29 -9.78 3.34
C ASP A 4 -22.28 -11.19 3.94
N THR A 5 -23.34 -11.94 3.69
CA THR A 5 -23.47 -13.33 4.16
C THR A 5 -22.45 -14.29 3.53
N LEU A 6 -21.71 -13.83 2.50
CA LEU A 6 -20.60 -14.57 1.90
C LEU A 6 -19.29 -14.39 2.67
N ASN A 7 -19.22 -13.42 3.58
CA ASN A 7 -18.06 -13.21 4.43
C ASN A 7 -18.14 -14.19 5.63
N THR A 8 -17.66 -15.40 5.43
CA THR A 8 -17.60 -16.45 6.49
C THR A 8 -16.55 -16.16 7.56
N TRP A 9 -15.79 -15.10 7.43
CA TRP A 9 -14.71 -14.71 8.32
C TRP A 9 -15.13 -13.50 9.16
N GLY A 10 -14.70 -13.48 10.40
CA GLY A 10 -15.05 -12.42 11.35
C GLY A 10 -14.79 -11.02 10.81
N GLY A 11 -15.47 -10.03 11.35
CA GLY A 11 -15.28 -8.61 10.99
C GLY A 11 -13.85 -8.14 11.25
N PRO A 12 -13.55 -6.85 10.99
CA PRO A 12 -12.25 -6.27 11.30
C PRO A 12 -11.96 -6.41 12.80
N SER A 13 -10.69 -6.53 13.15
CA SER A 13 -10.25 -6.46 14.54
C SER A 13 -10.45 -5.03 15.10
N ASP A 14 -10.51 -4.91 16.43
CA ASP A 14 -10.54 -3.59 17.08
C ASP A 14 -9.34 -2.75 16.68
N TYR A 15 -8.16 -3.37 16.52
CA TYR A 15 -6.95 -2.72 16.03
C TYR A 15 -7.13 -2.10 14.64
N LEU A 16 -7.73 -2.83 13.69
CA LEU A 16 -7.99 -2.29 12.35
C LEU A 16 -9.02 -1.15 12.36
N ILE A 17 -10.04 -1.25 13.21
CA ILE A 17 -11.04 -0.20 13.36
C ILE A 17 -10.37 1.08 13.89
N ASP A 18 -9.62 0.96 14.99
CA ASP A 18 -8.92 2.09 15.59
C ASP A 18 -7.92 2.71 14.63
N LEU A 19 -7.10 1.88 13.97
CA LEU A 19 -6.13 2.34 12.97
C LEU A 19 -6.83 3.07 11.81
N ALA A 20 -7.92 2.54 11.29
CA ALA A 20 -8.67 3.12 10.18
C ALA A 20 -9.26 4.49 10.55
N LEU A 21 -9.87 4.61 11.72
CA LEU A 21 -10.45 5.88 12.20
C LEU A 21 -9.37 6.94 12.40
N HIS A 22 -8.27 6.59 13.07
CA HIS A 22 -7.16 7.51 13.29
C HIS A 22 -6.47 7.91 11.98
N SER A 23 -6.24 6.95 11.07
CA SER A 23 -5.60 7.25 9.79
C SER A 23 -6.49 8.11 8.89
N ALA A 24 -7.80 7.87 8.86
CA ALA A 24 -8.74 8.72 8.12
C ALA A 24 -8.77 10.16 8.69
N GLN A 25 -8.78 10.30 10.03
CA GLN A 25 -8.71 11.59 10.70
C GLN A 25 -7.38 12.31 10.42
N GLU A 26 -6.26 11.61 10.51
CA GLU A 26 -4.93 12.15 10.20
C GLU A 26 -4.82 12.54 8.72
N ALA A 27 -5.33 11.71 7.81
CA ALA A 27 -5.32 11.98 6.38
C ALA A 27 -6.08 13.28 6.03
N TRP A 28 -7.15 13.59 6.77
CA TRP A 28 -7.90 14.83 6.61
C TRP A 28 -7.03 16.07 6.83
N HIS A 29 -6.08 15.99 7.77
CA HIS A 29 -5.16 17.08 8.11
C HIS A 29 -3.81 16.98 7.39
N THR A 30 -3.57 15.87 6.66
CA THR A 30 -2.31 15.66 5.95
C THR A 30 -2.30 16.43 4.64
N GLU A 31 -1.31 17.27 4.47
CA GLU A 31 -1.02 17.98 3.21
C GLU A 31 0.22 17.39 2.55
N LEU A 32 0.17 17.28 1.23
CA LEU A 32 1.25 16.75 0.39
C LEU A 32 1.71 17.82 -0.62
N PRO A 33 2.19 19.01 -0.17
CA PRO A 33 2.49 20.12 -1.05
C PRO A 33 3.63 19.82 -2.03
N ASP A 34 4.55 18.94 -1.65
CA ASP A 34 5.66 18.54 -2.52
C ASP A 34 5.17 17.68 -3.68
N LEU A 35 4.21 16.80 -3.42
CA LEU A 35 3.55 15.99 -4.45
C LEU A 35 2.67 16.86 -5.34
N SER A 36 1.85 17.72 -4.74
CA SER A 36 0.96 18.62 -5.48
C SER A 36 1.70 19.53 -6.46
N ARG A 37 2.95 19.88 -6.17
CA ARG A 37 3.79 20.65 -7.08
C ARG A 37 4.35 19.86 -8.26
N ARG A 38 4.34 18.54 -8.17
CA ARG A 38 4.83 17.65 -9.24
C ARG A 38 3.72 17.26 -10.21
N VAL A 39 2.47 17.38 -9.79
CA VAL A 39 1.29 17.09 -10.62
C VAL A 39 0.88 18.36 -11.34
N ASP A 40 0.76 18.32 -12.67
CA ASP A 40 0.31 19.47 -13.46
C ASP A 40 -1.10 19.91 -13.08
N SER A 41 -1.33 21.23 -13.08
CA SER A 41 -2.58 21.87 -12.66
C SER A 41 -3.82 21.47 -13.46
N ASP A 42 -3.63 20.95 -14.67
CA ASP A 42 -4.71 20.60 -15.61
C ASP A 42 -5.14 19.13 -15.49
N SER A 43 -4.33 18.28 -14.87
CA SER A 43 -4.72 16.93 -14.51
C SER A 43 -5.20 16.94 -13.06
N ASN A 44 -6.35 16.31 -12.82
CA ASN A 44 -6.92 16.10 -11.50
C ASN A 44 -5.84 16.02 -10.41
N ASP A 45 -5.76 17.03 -9.56
CA ASP A 45 -4.77 17.06 -8.48
C ASP A 45 -5.17 16.02 -7.42
N PHE A 46 -4.87 14.77 -7.71
CA PHE A 46 -5.19 13.61 -6.86
C PHE A 46 -4.71 13.79 -5.41
N THR A 47 -3.71 14.65 -5.18
CA THR A 47 -3.21 14.92 -3.84
C THR A 47 -4.12 15.86 -3.03
N ARG A 48 -5.07 16.56 -3.68
CA ARG A 48 -6.01 17.49 -3.05
C ARG A 48 -7.41 16.94 -2.90
N ILE A 49 -7.79 15.93 -3.68
CA ILE A 49 -9.08 15.25 -3.52
C ILE A 49 -9.05 14.53 -2.16
N TRP A 50 -10.11 14.65 -1.38
CA TRP A 50 -10.21 13.92 -0.12
C TRP A 50 -10.50 12.44 -0.38
N PRO A 51 -9.72 11.58 0.26
CA PRO A 51 -8.52 11.74 1.08
C PRO A 51 -7.21 11.84 0.27
N GLY A 52 -7.19 12.57 -0.82
CA GLY A 52 -6.09 12.65 -1.77
C GLY A 52 -5.97 11.36 -2.58
N GLU A 53 -7.12 10.84 -3.01
CA GLU A 53 -7.31 9.45 -3.35
C GLU A 53 -6.81 8.59 -2.18
N HIS A 54 -5.85 7.68 -2.38
CA HIS A 54 -5.22 6.95 -1.28
C HIS A 54 -3.93 7.61 -0.75
N TYR A 55 -3.38 8.65 -1.39
CA TYR A 55 -2.05 9.19 -1.06
C TYR A 55 -1.97 9.80 0.34
N ARG A 56 -2.98 10.60 0.74
CA ARG A 56 -3.03 11.15 2.09
C ARG A 56 -3.22 10.05 3.14
N LEU A 57 -4.00 9.04 2.82
CA LEU A 57 -4.21 7.89 3.70
C LEU A 57 -2.90 7.09 3.86
N LEU A 58 -2.16 6.83 2.79
CA LEU A 58 -0.86 6.16 2.85
C LEU A 58 0.14 6.95 3.71
N ALA A 59 0.22 8.27 3.52
CA ALA A 59 1.07 9.12 4.32
C ALA A 59 0.65 9.11 5.81
N ALA A 60 -0.66 9.14 6.09
CA ALA A 60 -1.20 9.07 7.45
C ALA A 60 -0.90 7.72 8.12
N LEU A 61 -1.06 6.62 7.40
CA LEU A 61 -0.70 5.30 7.89
C LEU A 61 0.77 5.21 8.27
N VAL A 62 1.67 5.72 7.43
CA VAL A 62 3.12 5.76 7.76
C VAL A 62 3.38 6.64 8.97
N LYS A 63 2.69 7.79 9.08
CA LYS A 63 2.84 8.70 10.24
C LYS A 63 2.41 8.04 11.55
N LEU A 64 1.36 7.25 11.54
CA LEU A 64 0.83 6.57 12.73
C LEU A 64 1.64 5.31 13.08
N LEU A 65 1.96 4.49 12.08
CA LEU A 65 2.62 3.20 12.29
C LEU A 65 4.13 3.33 12.48
N GLN A 66 4.76 4.39 11.96
CA GLN A 66 6.22 4.60 11.99
C GLN A 66 7.02 3.36 11.52
N PRO A 67 6.67 2.75 10.38
CA PRO A 67 7.27 1.50 9.93
C PRO A 67 8.74 1.71 9.54
N LYS A 68 9.60 0.75 9.89
CA LYS A 68 11.00 0.75 9.45
C LYS A 68 11.19 0.11 8.07
N ARG A 69 10.28 -0.75 7.68
CA ARG A 69 10.30 -1.42 6.38
C ARG A 69 8.94 -1.31 5.71
N VAL A 70 8.93 -0.64 4.58
CA VAL A 70 7.76 -0.52 3.71
C VAL A 70 8.10 -1.17 2.39
N VAL A 71 7.20 -1.99 1.89
CA VAL A 71 7.26 -2.52 0.53
C VAL A 71 6.05 -2.01 -0.23
N GLU A 72 6.26 -1.62 -1.45
CA GLU A 72 5.23 -1.24 -2.40
C GLU A 72 5.32 -2.13 -3.64
N VAL A 73 4.18 -2.50 -4.21
CA VAL A 73 4.07 -3.18 -5.49
C VAL A 73 3.29 -2.30 -6.45
N GLY A 74 3.91 -1.93 -7.55
CA GLY A 74 3.41 -0.94 -8.50
C GLY A 74 4.06 0.43 -8.25
N THR A 75 5.27 0.65 -8.78
CA THR A 75 5.94 1.96 -8.73
C THR A 75 5.25 2.96 -9.63
N PHE A 76 4.94 2.53 -10.86
CA PHE A 76 4.33 3.35 -11.90
C PHE A 76 4.90 4.78 -11.94
N ARG A 77 4.07 5.82 -11.73
CA ARG A 77 4.50 7.22 -11.74
C ARG A 77 5.11 7.69 -10.41
N GLY A 78 5.03 6.89 -9.34
CA GLY A 78 5.72 7.07 -8.07
C GLY A 78 5.03 7.96 -7.04
N LEU A 79 3.78 8.38 -7.24
CA LEU A 79 3.09 9.24 -6.26
C LEU A 79 2.86 8.52 -4.92
N SER A 80 2.50 7.24 -4.94
CA SER A 80 2.31 6.44 -3.73
C SER A 80 3.62 6.23 -2.98
N ALA A 81 4.72 5.92 -3.68
CA ALA A 81 6.06 5.83 -3.09
C ALA A 81 6.46 7.14 -2.37
N LEU A 82 6.21 8.29 -3.00
CA LEU A 82 6.48 9.60 -2.42
C LEU A 82 5.57 9.91 -1.21
N ALA A 83 4.29 9.54 -1.29
CA ALA A 83 3.37 9.69 -0.17
C ALA A 83 3.79 8.84 1.03
N LEU A 84 4.16 7.58 0.81
CA LEU A 84 4.70 6.68 1.82
C LEU A 84 6.01 7.22 2.43
N LYS A 85 6.87 7.85 1.62
CA LYS A 85 8.13 8.44 2.09
C LYS A 85 7.94 9.65 3.00
N LYS A 86 6.82 10.38 2.89
CA LYS A 86 6.61 11.70 3.54
C LYS A 86 6.86 11.69 5.05
N PHE A 87 6.33 10.72 5.76
CA PHE A 87 6.45 10.61 7.23
C PHE A 87 7.24 9.38 7.67
N LEU A 88 7.97 8.78 6.75
CA LEU A 88 8.79 7.63 7.07
C LEU A 88 9.83 8.01 8.13
N PRO A 89 10.05 7.18 9.18
CA PRO A 89 11.10 7.42 10.16
C PRO A 89 12.48 7.58 9.51
N VAL A 90 13.39 8.28 10.15
CA VAL A 90 14.76 8.50 9.62
C VAL A 90 15.46 7.19 9.25
N ALA A 91 15.27 6.13 10.05
CA ALA A 91 15.81 4.80 9.78
C ALA A 91 14.90 3.93 8.90
N GLY A 92 13.76 4.47 8.47
CA GLY A 92 12.80 3.76 7.63
C GLY A 92 13.25 3.68 6.18
N LYS A 93 12.92 2.58 5.51
CA LYS A 93 13.20 2.36 4.09
C LYS A 93 11.95 1.87 3.36
N ILE A 94 11.80 2.34 2.14
CA ILE A 94 10.79 1.88 1.18
C ILE A 94 11.51 1.16 0.05
N THR A 95 11.04 -0.02 -0.27
CA THR A 95 11.40 -0.71 -1.51
C THR A 95 10.14 -0.85 -2.36
N THR A 96 10.13 -0.18 -3.51
CA THR A 96 9.04 -0.28 -4.48
C THR A 96 9.41 -1.25 -5.60
N PHE A 97 8.46 -2.08 -6.02
CA PHE A 97 8.65 -3.08 -7.06
C PHE A 97 7.82 -2.74 -8.28
N ASP A 98 8.44 -2.84 -9.44
CA ASP A 98 7.77 -2.76 -10.73
C ASP A 98 8.51 -3.63 -11.75
N ILE A 99 7.85 -3.99 -12.84
CA ILE A 99 8.50 -4.66 -13.98
C ILE A 99 9.19 -3.66 -14.92
N VAL A 100 8.95 -2.37 -14.70
CA VAL A 100 9.46 -1.26 -15.54
C VAL A 100 10.28 -0.30 -14.69
N PRO A 101 11.49 0.08 -15.12
CA PRO A 101 12.27 1.13 -14.44
C PRO A 101 11.51 2.47 -14.44
N TRP A 102 11.50 3.15 -13.30
CA TRP A 102 10.79 4.42 -13.14
C TRP A 102 11.25 5.49 -14.15
N GLU A 103 12.54 5.47 -14.52
CA GLU A 103 13.12 6.41 -15.51
C GLU A 103 12.54 6.21 -16.92
N SER A 104 11.99 5.03 -17.20
CA SER A 104 11.38 4.74 -18.51
C SER A 104 9.91 5.13 -18.60
N VAL A 105 9.30 5.55 -17.48
CA VAL A 105 7.92 6.04 -17.43
C VAL A 105 7.90 7.52 -17.85
N SER A 106 7.30 7.84 -19.00
CA SER A 106 7.35 9.17 -19.62
C SER A 106 6.84 10.29 -18.71
N ASP A 107 5.82 10.00 -17.89
CA ASP A 107 5.17 10.98 -17.02
C ASP A 107 5.45 10.72 -15.56
N THR A 108 6.62 10.17 -15.22
CA THR A 108 6.99 9.89 -13.85
C THR A 108 7.08 11.17 -13.01
N PHE A 109 6.62 11.08 -11.77
CA PHE A 109 6.79 12.13 -10.75
C PHE A 109 8.06 11.93 -9.92
N LEU A 110 8.70 10.76 -10.04
CA LEU A 110 9.97 10.48 -9.38
C LEU A 110 11.11 11.28 -10.02
N ARG A 111 12.09 11.59 -9.20
CA ARG A 111 13.31 12.31 -9.58
C ARG A 111 14.51 11.64 -8.94
N PRO A 112 15.73 11.78 -9.50
CA PRO A 112 16.93 11.22 -8.91
C PRO A 112 17.11 11.58 -7.42
N GLU A 113 16.75 12.82 -7.04
CA GLU A 113 16.87 13.33 -5.68
C GLU A 113 16.01 12.55 -4.67
N ASP A 114 14.95 11.88 -5.13
CA ASP A 114 14.10 11.08 -4.24
C ASP A 114 14.81 9.82 -3.72
N PHE A 115 15.89 9.42 -4.36
CA PHE A 115 16.68 8.22 -4.06
C PHE A 115 18.00 8.52 -3.34
N GLU A 116 18.44 9.78 -3.28
CA GLU A 116 19.76 10.18 -2.76
C GLU A 116 19.97 9.85 -1.27
N ASP A 117 18.89 9.80 -0.48
CA ASP A 117 18.95 9.51 0.95
C ASP A 117 18.88 8.00 1.28
N ASP A 118 18.93 7.13 0.29
CA ASP A 118 18.83 5.67 0.40
C ASP A 118 17.55 5.15 1.11
N ARG A 119 16.54 6.01 1.27
CA ARG A 119 15.29 5.67 1.94
C ARG A 119 14.21 5.17 0.98
N LEU A 120 14.33 5.49 -0.31
CA LEU A 120 13.51 4.96 -1.39
C LEU A 120 14.42 4.21 -2.35
N GLN A 121 14.05 2.99 -2.71
CA GLN A 121 14.75 2.16 -3.68
C GLN A 121 13.74 1.48 -4.59
N GLN A 122 14.00 1.42 -5.88
CA GLN A 122 13.22 0.58 -6.78
C GLN A 122 13.94 -0.73 -7.06
N GLN A 123 13.17 -1.81 -7.05
CA GLN A 123 13.58 -3.14 -7.52
C GLN A 123 12.78 -3.50 -8.76
N ILE A 124 13.46 -3.98 -9.78
CA ILE A 124 12.80 -4.45 -11.01
C ILE A 124 12.50 -5.93 -10.87
N GLY A 125 11.23 -6.27 -10.88
CA GLY A 125 10.77 -7.65 -10.79
C GLY A 125 9.30 -7.79 -10.46
N ASP A 126 8.75 -8.92 -10.86
CA ASP A 126 7.39 -9.34 -10.55
C ASP A 126 7.38 -10.14 -9.24
N LEU A 127 6.91 -9.53 -8.14
CA LEU A 127 6.82 -10.22 -6.83
C LEU A 127 5.80 -11.37 -6.83
N SER A 128 4.99 -11.54 -7.85
CA SER A 128 4.16 -12.74 -7.99
C SER A 128 4.92 -13.94 -8.56
N ASP A 129 6.10 -13.71 -9.16
CA ASP A 129 7.03 -14.77 -9.55
C ASP A 129 7.75 -15.33 -8.31
N ALA A 130 7.74 -16.66 -8.16
CA ALA A 130 8.29 -17.32 -6.98
C ALA A 130 9.81 -17.10 -6.83
N ALA A 131 10.55 -17.05 -7.92
CA ALA A 131 12.01 -16.86 -7.87
C ALA A 131 12.35 -15.43 -7.45
N VAL A 132 11.63 -14.44 -7.98
CA VAL A 132 11.77 -13.03 -7.58
C VAL A 132 11.36 -12.85 -6.10
N PHE A 133 10.26 -13.46 -5.70
CA PHE A 133 9.81 -13.40 -4.31
C PHE A 133 10.85 -14.00 -3.35
N ASP A 134 11.39 -15.16 -3.68
CA ASP A 134 12.40 -15.85 -2.85
C ASP A 134 13.70 -15.05 -2.75
N LEU A 135 14.11 -14.38 -3.82
CA LEU A 135 15.25 -13.47 -3.81
C LEU A 135 15.07 -12.32 -2.78
N HIS A 136 13.84 -11.86 -2.61
CA HIS A 136 13.51 -10.76 -1.71
C HIS A 136 12.83 -11.21 -0.40
N ARG A 137 12.79 -12.52 -0.13
CA ARG A 137 12.11 -13.10 1.05
C ARG A 137 12.52 -12.46 2.37
N SER A 138 13.82 -12.20 2.57
CA SER A 138 14.31 -11.56 3.80
C SER A 138 13.80 -10.13 3.96
N LEU A 139 13.67 -9.37 2.87
CA LEU A 139 13.05 -8.05 2.90
C LEU A 139 11.57 -8.15 3.29
N ILE A 140 10.85 -9.10 2.68
CA ILE A 140 9.43 -9.30 2.94
C ILE A 140 9.18 -9.72 4.40
N GLN A 141 10.03 -10.58 4.99
CA GLN A 141 9.94 -11.00 6.39
C GLN A 141 10.00 -9.84 7.40
N GLU A 142 10.75 -8.78 7.06
CA GLU A 142 10.93 -7.59 7.90
C GLU A 142 9.92 -6.47 7.58
N THR A 143 9.05 -6.65 6.59
CA THR A 143 8.09 -5.65 6.16
C THR A 143 7.00 -5.44 7.21
N GLU A 144 6.72 -4.19 7.53
CA GLU A 144 5.70 -3.77 8.50
C GLU A 144 4.47 -3.15 7.81
N LEU A 145 4.67 -2.57 6.62
CA LEU A 145 3.62 -2.05 5.74
C LEU A 145 3.89 -2.53 4.32
N LEU A 146 2.93 -3.23 3.73
CA LEU A 146 2.95 -3.63 2.33
C LEU A 146 1.78 -2.97 1.60
N PHE A 147 2.08 -2.11 0.62
CA PHE A 147 1.08 -1.52 -0.26
C PHE A 147 1.08 -2.26 -1.61
N VAL A 148 -0.08 -2.71 -2.04
CA VAL A 148 -0.25 -3.48 -3.29
C VAL A 148 -1.18 -2.74 -4.22
N ASP A 149 -0.57 -2.20 -5.28
CA ASP A 149 -1.21 -1.53 -6.41
C ASP A 149 -0.74 -2.19 -7.72
N GLY A 150 -1.03 -3.48 -7.83
CA GLY A 150 -0.61 -4.34 -8.95
C GLY A 150 -1.53 -4.21 -10.18
N PRO A 151 -1.41 -5.13 -11.16
CA PRO A 151 -2.09 -5.03 -12.46
C PRO A 151 -3.61 -5.30 -12.41
N LYS A 152 -4.19 -5.73 -11.28
CA LYS A 152 -5.61 -6.05 -11.07
C LYS A 152 -6.14 -7.16 -12.00
N ASP A 153 -5.25 -7.99 -12.51
CA ASP A 153 -5.62 -9.10 -13.39
C ASP A 153 -6.16 -10.32 -12.64
N GLY A 154 -6.03 -10.34 -11.32
CA GLY A 154 -6.46 -11.42 -10.44
C GLY A 154 -5.48 -12.58 -10.37
N GLY A 155 -4.59 -12.71 -11.32
CA GLY A 155 -3.55 -13.73 -11.36
C GLY A 155 -2.36 -13.35 -10.50
N PHE A 156 -1.88 -12.13 -10.68
CA PHE A 156 -0.79 -11.53 -9.91
C PHE A 156 -1.14 -11.54 -8.41
N GLU A 157 -2.27 -10.94 -8.04
CA GLU A 157 -2.64 -10.75 -6.64
C GLU A 157 -2.80 -12.08 -5.90
N ARG A 158 -3.47 -13.08 -6.53
CA ARG A 158 -3.59 -14.42 -5.92
C ARG A 158 -2.25 -15.13 -5.74
N LYS A 159 -1.31 -14.96 -6.68
CA LYS A 159 0.04 -15.54 -6.55
C LYS A 159 0.80 -14.86 -5.42
N LEU A 160 0.78 -13.53 -5.38
CA LEU A 160 1.43 -12.75 -4.32
C LEU A 160 0.86 -13.13 -2.94
N LEU A 161 -0.46 -13.15 -2.77
CA LEU A 161 -1.09 -13.51 -1.50
C LEU A 161 -0.71 -14.92 -1.05
N ARG A 162 -0.68 -15.90 -1.98
CA ARG A 162 -0.22 -17.27 -1.66
C ARG A 162 1.24 -17.30 -1.21
N GLN A 163 2.10 -16.50 -1.81
CA GLN A 163 3.50 -16.41 -1.38
C GLN A 163 3.63 -15.78 0.00
N LEU A 164 2.86 -14.72 0.28
CA LEU A 164 2.81 -14.12 1.62
C LEU A 164 2.38 -15.11 2.71
N GLU A 165 1.50 -16.08 2.40
CA GLU A 165 1.13 -17.15 3.36
C GLU A 165 2.31 -18.06 3.73
N THR A 166 3.35 -18.11 2.90
CA THR A 166 4.55 -18.94 3.17
C THR A 166 5.61 -18.23 4.00
N VAL A 167 5.39 -16.95 4.34
CA VAL A 167 6.39 -16.12 5.01
C VAL A 167 6.20 -16.17 6.52
N ASP A 168 7.28 -16.45 7.24
CA ASP A 168 7.34 -16.23 8.70
C ASP A 168 7.77 -14.77 8.96
N PHE A 169 6.79 -13.91 9.13
CA PHE A 169 7.02 -12.48 9.37
C PHE A 169 7.59 -12.24 10.75
N HIS A 170 8.65 -11.47 10.85
CA HIS A 170 9.29 -11.12 12.11
C HIS A 170 8.58 -9.96 12.83
N LYS A 171 7.79 -9.17 12.09
CA LYS A 171 7.07 -7.98 12.56
C LYS A 171 5.57 -8.09 12.28
N PRO A 172 4.72 -7.31 12.98
CA PRO A 172 3.36 -7.10 12.52
C PRO A 172 3.36 -6.57 11.10
N LEU A 173 2.44 -7.04 10.26
CA LEU A 173 2.30 -6.60 8.88
C LEU A 173 0.89 -6.09 8.64
N LEU A 174 0.80 -4.81 8.25
CA LEU A 174 -0.37 -4.24 7.63
C LEU A 174 -0.22 -4.37 6.11
N LEU A 175 -1.15 -5.08 5.48
CA LEU A 175 -1.30 -5.10 4.02
C LEU A 175 -2.36 -4.08 3.63
N VAL A 176 -2.01 -3.15 2.75
CA VAL A 176 -2.91 -2.18 2.14
C VAL A 176 -3.09 -2.54 0.68
N MET A 177 -4.32 -2.75 0.27
CA MET A 177 -4.65 -3.11 -1.11
C MET A 177 -5.41 -1.99 -1.78
N ASP A 178 -4.96 -1.61 -2.96
CA ASP A 178 -5.66 -0.66 -3.80
C ASP A 178 -6.70 -1.35 -4.69
N ASP A 179 -7.68 -0.57 -5.14
CA ASP A 179 -8.70 -0.99 -6.11
C ASP A 179 -9.53 -2.22 -5.71
N ILE A 180 -9.75 -2.47 -4.42
CA ILE A 180 -10.43 -3.68 -3.93
C ILE A 180 -11.87 -3.86 -4.47
N ARG A 181 -12.45 -2.83 -5.06
CA ARG A 181 -13.78 -2.82 -5.68
C ARG A 181 -13.74 -2.89 -7.20
N PHE A 182 -12.53 -2.94 -7.80
CA PHE A 182 -12.35 -2.83 -9.22
C PHE A 182 -12.14 -4.22 -9.86
N TRP A 183 -12.77 -4.50 -11.00
CA TRP A 183 -12.61 -5.74 -11.80
C TRP A 183 -12.54 -7.03 -10.96
N ASN A 184 -11.40 -7.75 -11.11
CA ASN A 184 -11.16 -9.01 -10.43
C ASN A 184 -10.86 -8.86 -8.92
N MET A 185 -10.54 -7.63 -8.48
CA MET A 185 -10.11 -7.39 -7.11
C MET A 185 -11.21 -7.65 -6.09
N LEU A 186 -12.48 -7.45 -6.45
CA LEU A 186 -13.59 -7.74 -5.55
C LEU A 186 -13.61 -9.21 -5.11
N ALA A 187 -13.41 -10.14 -6.06
CA ALA A 187 -13.33 -11.56 -5.74
C ALA A 187 -12.12 -11.87 -4.85
N ILE A 188 -10.96 -11.29 -5.17
CA ILE A 188 -9.73 -11.46 -4.37
C ILE A 188 -9.92 -10.91 -2.95
N TRP A 189 -10.51 -9.71 -2.84
CA TRP A 189 -10.83 -9.12 -1.54
C TRP A 189 -11.70 -10.05 -0.69
N HIS A 190 -12.69 -10.69 -1.30
CA HIS A 190 -13.56 -11.66 -0.62
C HIS A 190 -12.81 -12.93 -0.21
N GLU A 191 -11.84 -13.39 -1.00
CA GLU A 191 -11.03 -14.60 -0.73
C GLU A 191 -10.07 -14.44 0.47
N ILE A 192 -9.71 -13.21 0.85
CA ILE A 192 -8.80 -12.98 1.98
C ILE A 192 -9.47 -13.37 3.29
N ALA A 193 -8.93 -14.40 3.94
CA ALA A 193 -9.45 -14.99 5.18
C ALA A 193 -8.75 -14.44 6.44
N ARG A 194 -8.52 -13.13 6.50
CA ARG A 194 -7.87 -12.43 7.62
C ARG A 194 -8.73 -11.27 8.07
N PRO A 195 -8.55 -10.76 9.30
CA PRO A 195 -9.19 -9.51 9.70
C PRO A 195 -8.89 -8.42 8.67
N LYS A 196 -9.94 -7.82 8.13
CA LYS A 196 -9.83 -6.83 7.06
C LYS A 196 -10.91 -5.78 7.16
N LEU A 197 -10.62 -4.59 6.64
CA LEU A 197 -11.53 -3.45 6.66
C LEU A 197 -11.49 -2.73 5.32
N ASP A 198 -12.66 -2.57 4.73
CA ASP A 198 -12.85 -1.84 3.49
C ASP A 198 -13.04 -0.35 3.81
N LEU A 199 -12.13 0.47 3.32
CA LEU A 199 -12.11 1.91 3.49
C LEU A 199 -12.63 2.68 2.26
N THR A 200 -13.39 2.05 1.37
CA THR A 200 -13.91 2.72 0.17
C THR A 200 -14.61 4.05 0.49
N SER A 201 -15.31 4.12 1.62
CA SER A 201 -15.99 5.36 2.06
C SER A 201 -15.04 6.44 2.59
N PHE A 202 -13.80 6.10 2.91
CA PHE A 202 -12.79 6.99 3.47
C PHE A 202 -11.59 7.17 2.55
N GLY A 203 -11.56 6.48 1.45
CA GLY A 203 -10.43 6.40 0.55
C GLY A 203 -10.80 6.59 -0.90
N HIS A 204 -10.04 5.96 -1.74
CA HIS A 204 -10.15 5.96 -3.18
C HIS A 204 -11.52 5.39 -3.64
N TRP A 205 -12.09 5.94 -4.71
CA TRP A 205 -13.42 5.53 -5.21
C TRP A 205 -13.49 4.07 -5.68
N SER A 206 -12.39 3.52 -6.18
CA SER A 206 -12.27 2.10 -6.56
C SER A 206 -11.97 1.19 -5.36
N GLY A 207 -11.77 1.76 -4.19
CA GLY A 207 -11.66 1.08 -2.92
C GLY A 207 -10.24 0.86 -2.43
N THR A 208 -10.01 1.19 -1.17
CA THR A 208 -8.78 0.86 -0.45
C THR A 208 -9.11 -0.09 0.69
N GLY A 209 -8.39 -1.20 0.79
CA GLY A 209 -8.57 -2.21 1.82
C GLY A 209 -7.39 -2.31 2.76
N LEU A 210 -7.66 -2.42 4.05
CA LEU A 210 -6.67 -2.76 5.07
C LEU A 210 -6.83 -4.22 5.47
N VAL A 211 -5.74 -4.96 5.55
CA VAL A 211 -5.70 -6.33 6.03
C VAL A 211 -4.67 -6.44 7.14
N GLU A 212 -5.10 -6.92 8.31
CA GLU A 212 -4.19 -7.31 9.36
C GLU A 212 -3.57 -8.67 9.00
N TRP A 213 -2.47 -8.59 8.22
CA TRP A 213 -1.83 -9.81 7.73
C TRP A 213 -1.15 -10.59 8.86
N ARG A 214 -0.51 -9.86 9.77
CA ARG A 214 -0.01 -10.36 11.05
C ARG A 214 -0.27 -9.34 12.14
N ALA A 215 -0.98 -9.76 13.17
CA ALA A 215 -1.32 -8.92 14.31
C ALA A 215 -0.09 -8.38 15.06
N PRO A 216 -0.15 -7.18 15.66
CA PRO A 216 0.78 -6.77 16.69
C PRO A 216 0.77 -7.80 17.84
N ARG A 217 1.94 -8.08 18.40
CA ARG A 217 2.00 -8.87 19.63
C ARG A 217 1.51 -7.97 20.77
N GLY A 218 0.46 -8.42 21.47
CA GLY A 218 -0.06 -7.78 22.66
C GLY A 218 0.96 -7.74 23.81
#